data_434b7a9d56554b328b94fd9989a6bb8f
#
_entry.id   434b7a9d56554b328b94fd9989a6bb8f
#
_cell.length_a   1.000
_cell.length_b   1.000
_cell.length_c   1.000
_cell.angle_alpha   90.00
_cell.angle_beta   90.00
_cell.angle_gamma   90.00
#
_symmetry.space_group_name_H-M   'P 1'
#
loop_
_entity.id
_entity.type
_entity.pdbx_description
1 polymer ?
#
loop_
_entity_poly.entity_id
_entity_poly.type
_entity_poly.pdbx_seq_one_letter_code
_entity_poly.pdbx_strand_id
1 'polypeptide(L)'
;EDYPRIFKSDIIMDLLRVLGCGVEIKDKRIKNLGAFDLDNLNWNKVIICTDADVDGYHIRTLVLTMLYRLVPTLIDEGYVYIAESPLYEINCKEKTYFAYTDLEKNGILKEIGDQKCSINRSKGLGENDPDMMWLTTMNPETRRLIKVEPEDVTKMETMFSLLLGNDEAGRKRHISEHGKEYLDQLDLQ
;
A
#
# COMPACT_ATOMS: atom_id res chain seq x y z
N GLU A 1 7.54 -16.17 -16.10
CA GLU A 1 7.96 -14.86 -15.57
C GLU A 1 9.46 -14.70 -15.80
N ASP A 2 9.87 -13.50 -16.26
CA ASP A 2 11.27 -13.25 -16.61
C ASP A 2 12.01 -12.71 -15.38
N TYR A 3 12.29 -13.55 -14.40
CA TYR A 3 13.06 -13.20 -13.20
C TYR A 3 14.39 -12.50 -13.53
N PRO A 4 15.19 -12.94 -14.53
CA PRO A 4 16.39 -12.23 -14.92
C PRO A 4 16.16 -10.75 -15.30
N ARG A 5 15.00 -10.39 -15.79
CA ARG A 5 14.65 -9.00 -16.11
C ARG A 5 14.29 -8.21 -14.85
N ILE A 6 13.54 -8.84 -13.92
CA ILE A 6 13.19 -8.23 -12.63
C ILE A 6 14.45 -7.86 -11.85
N PHE A 7 15.43 -8.76 -11.77
CA PHE A 7 16.69 -8.54 -11.05
C PHE A 7 17.69 -7.61 -11.77
N LYS A 8 17.35 -7.09 -12.96
CA LYS A 8 18.09 -5.98 -13.59
C LYS A 8 17.58 -4.60 -13.15
N SER A 9 16.44 -4.54 -12.44
CA SER A 9 15.93 -3.29 -11.89
C SER A 9 16.68 -2.93 -10.62
N ASP A 10 17.39 -1.80 -10.65
CA ASP A 10 18.16 -1.30 -9.49
C ASP A 10 17.21 -1.05 -8.31
N ILE A 11 16.00 -0.52 -8.56
CA ILE A 11 15.00 -0.25 -7.52
C ILE A 11 14.62 -1.53 -6.78
N ILE A 12 14.32 -2.62 -7.50
CA ILE A 12 13.94 -3.90 -6.88
C ILE A 12 15.13 -4.48 -6.12
N MET A 13 16.31 -4.42 -6.70
CA MET A 13 17.54 -4.91 -6.06
C MET A 13 17.86 -4.14 -4.78
N ASP A 14 17.68 -2.83 -4.78
CA ASP A 14 17.94 -2.00 -3.60
C ASP A 14 16.90 -2.25 -2.51
N LEU A 15 15.61 -2.39 -2.85
CA LEU A 15 14.58 -2.78 -1.89
C LEU A 15 14.91 -4.13 -1.23
N LEU A 16 15.30 -5.14 -1.99
CA LEU A 16 15.66 -6.46 -1.46
C LEU A 16 16.92 -6.41 -0.58
N ARG A 17 17.93 -5.61 -0.97
CA ARG A 17 19.13 -5.39 -0.14
C ARG A 17 18.81 -4.69 1.17
N VAL A 18 17.93 -3.68 1.14
CA VAL A 18 17.48 -2.96 2.34
C VAL A 18 16.72 -3.88 3.29
N LEU A 19 15.89 -4.81 2.76
CA LEU A 19 15.23 -5.82 3.58
C LEU A 19 16.25 -6.73 4.28
N GLY A 20 17.30 -7.16 3.59
CA GLY A 20 18.42 -7.92 4.15
C GLY A 20 18.17 -9.43 4.23
N CYS A 21 16.94 -9.91 4.14
CA CYS A 21 16.56 -11.30 4.36
C CYS A 21 16.76 -12.23 3.13
N GLY A 22 17.32 -11.74 2.02
CA GLY A 22 17.46 -12.53 0.80
C GLY A 22 16.14 -12.73 0.04
N VAL A 23 16.05 -13.78 -0.78
CA VAL A 23 14.86 -14.09 -1.59
C VAL A 23 14.53 -15.58 -1.55
N GLU A 24 13.23 -15.93 -1.64
CA GLU A 24 12.73 -17.31 -1.56
C GLU A 24 12.75 -18.06 -2.91
N ILE A 25 13.20 -17.38 -3.97
CA ILE A 25 13.25 -17.99 -5.30
C ILE A 25 14.49 -18.85 -5.44
N LYS A 26 14.28 -20.13 -5.79
CA LYS A 26 15.36 -21.07 -6.08
C LYS A 26 15.84 -20.92 -7.53
N ASP A 27 16.40 -19.77 -7.90
CA ASP A 27 17.03 -19.57 -9.21
C ASP A 27 18.55 -19.45 -9.06
N LYS A 28 19.29 -20.42 -9.63
CA LYS A 28 20.76 -20.45 -9.59
C LYS A 28 21.45 -19.25 -10.26
N ARG A 29 20.69 -18.45 -11.02
CA ARG A 29 21.17 -17.24 -11.70
C ARG A 29 21.24 -16.02 -10.78
N ILE A 30 20.57 -16.08 -9.62
CA ILE A 30 20.52 -15.00 -8.64
C ILE A 30 21.67 -15.19 -7.64
N LYS A 31 22.87 -14.78 -8.02
CA LYS A 31 24.07 -14.94 -7.17
C LYS A 31 24.28 -13.81 -6.16
N ASN A 32 23.60 -12.67 -6.34
CA ASN A 32 23.86 -11.44 -5.59
C ASN A 32 22.89 -11.20 -4.41
N LEU A 33 21.84 -12.00 -4.30
CA LEU A 33 20.94 -12.01 -3.18
C LEU A 33 21.07 -13.40 -2.54
N GLY A 34 21.35 -13.46 -1.26
CA GLY A 34 21.45 -14.71 -0.50
C GLY A 34 20.16 -15.52 -0.54
N ALA A 35 20.24 -16.78 -0.15
CA ALA A 35 19.02 -17.57 0.17
C ALA A 35 18.24 -16.83 1.26
N PHE A 36 16.92 -16.95 1.23
CA PHE A 36 16.05 -16.36 2.22
C PHE A 36 16.39 -16.86 3.63
N ASP A 37 16.53 -15.93 4.54
CA ASP A 37 16.71 -16.18 5.96
C ASP A 37 16.04 -15.04 6.74
N LEU A 38 14.97 -15.37 7.47
CA LEU A 38 14.17 -14.39 8.20
C LEU A 38 14.96 -13.73 9.33
N ASP A 39 15.92 -14.44 9.93
CA ASP A 39 16.76 -13.91 11.01
C ASP A 39 17.66 -12.76 10.55
N ASN A 40 17.90 -12.66 9.25
CA ASN A 40 18.64 -11.55 8.63
C ASN A 40 17.77 -10.37 8.24
N LEU A 41 16.45 -10.39 8.52
CA LEU A 41 15.58 -9.24 8.26
C LEU A 41 15.98 -8.05 9.13
N ASN A 42 16.31 -6.93 8.48
CA ASN A 42 16.80 -5.73 9.17
C ASN A 42 15.68 -4.97 9.91
N TRP A 43 14.40 -5.29 9.70
CA TRP A 43 13.28 -4.45 10.10
C TRP A 43 12.18 -5.24 10.81
N ASN A 44 11.57 -4.63 11.81
CA ASN A 44 10.40 -5.20 12.51
C ASN A 44 9.09 -5.02 11.73
N LYS A 45 9.03 -4.06 10.82
CA LYS A 45 7.89 -3.77 9.95
C LYS A 45 8.34 -3.22 8.61
N VAL A 46 7.70 -3.67 7.57
CA VAL A 46 7.79 -3.13 6.21
C VAL A 46 6.48 -2.41 5.93
N ILE A 47 6.52 -1.09 5.86
CA ILE A 47 5.31 -0.26 5.72
C ILE A 47 5.28 0.36 4.34
N ILE A 48 4.29 -0.01 3.54
CA ILE A 48 4.08 0.55 2.20
C ILE A 48 3.29 1.84 2.37
N CYS A 49 3.89 2.96 1.96
CA CYS A 49 3.26 4.27 1.96
C CYS A 49 3.22 4.80 0.53
N THR A 50 2.03 5.06 0.03
CA THR A 50 1.77 5.58 -1.32
C THR A 50 0.74 6.70 -1.27
N ASP A 51 0.66 7.47 -2.33
CA ASP A 51 -0.38 8.48 -2.48
C ASP A 51 -1.77 7.86 -2.34
N ALA A 52 -2.73 8.65 -1.89
CA ALA A 52 -4.10 8.20 -1.66
C ALA A 52 -4.96 8.35 -2.95
N ASP A 53 -4.40 8.01 -4.10
CA ASP A 53 -5.04 8.06 -5.41
C ASP A 53 -4.90 6.72 -6.16
N VAL A 54 -5.44 6.66 -7.38
CA VAL A 54 -5.43 5.45 -8.22
C VAL A 54 -4.01 5.02 -8.60
N ASP A 55 -3.10 5.94 -8.83
CA ASP A 55 -1.71 5.64 -9.16
C ASP A 55 -0.96 5.08 -7.94
N GLY A 56 -1.19 5.67 -6.76
CA GLY A 56 -0.67 5.15 -5.49
C GLY A 56 -1.19 3.75 -5.17
N TYR A 57 -2.46 3.47 -5.45
CA TYR A 57 -3.02 2.12 -5.28
C TYR A 57 -2.40 1.11 -6.25
N HIS A 58 -2.11 1.53 -7.49
CA HIS A 58 -1.41 0.69 -8.45
C HIS A 58 0.03 0.39 -8.00
N ILE A 59 0.79 1.40 -7.55
CA ILE A 59 2.15 1.23 -7.02
C ILE A 59 2.13 0.29 -5.81
N ARG A 60 1.20 0.47 -4.87
CA ARG A 60 1.00 -0.41 -3.72
C ARG A 60 0.80 -1.86 -4.14
N THR A 61 -0.07 -2.10 -5.12
CA THR A 61 -0.35 -3.43 -5.64
C THR A 61 0.88 -4.06 -6.28
N LEU A 62 1.69 -3.29 -7.01
CA LEU A 62 2.95 -3.78 -7.60
C LEU A 62 3.98 -4.14 -6.52
N VAL A 63 4.13 -3.32 -5.48
CA VAL A 63 5.04 -3.60 -4.36
C VAL A 63 4.58 -4.84 -3.59
N LEU A 64 3.29 -4.96 -3.30
CA LEU A 64 2.73 -6.18 -2.68
C LEU A 64 2.96 -7.42 -3.52
N THR A 65 2.78 -7.31 -4.85
CA THR A 65 3.06 -8.41 -5.78
C THR A 65 4.53 -8.81 -5.76
N MET A 66 5.43 -7.83 -5.71
CA MET A 66 6.86 -8.08 -5.58
C MET A 66 7.17 -8.85 -4.29
N LEU A 67 6.68 -8.39 -3.14
CA LEU A 67 6.87 -9.06 -1.84
C LEU A 67 6.30 -10.47 -1.87
N TYR A 68 5.07 -10.64 -2.33
CA TYR A 68 4.41 -11.95 -2.45
C TYR A 68 5.18 -12.93 -3.34
N ARG A 69 5.81 -12.46 -4.43
CA ARG A 69 6.53 -13.31 -5.37
C ARG A 69 7.98 -13.61 -4.97
N LEU A 70 8.63 -12.67 -4.26
CA LEU A 70 10.06 -12.78 -3.97
C LEU A 70 10.35 -13.19 -2.52
N VAL A 71 9.50 -12.79 -1.58
CA VAL A 71 9.67 -12.99 -0.13
C VAL A 71 8.30 -13.16 0.58
N PRO A 72 7.49 -14.16 0.15
CA PRO A 72 6.13 -14.36 0.69
C PRO A 72 6.11 -14.53 2.20
N THR A 73 7.11 -15.14 2.82
CA THR A 73 7.22 -15.31 4.27
C THR A 73 7.06 -13.98 5.02
N LEU A 74 7.47 -12.84 4.46
CA LEU A 74 7.27 -11.54 5.13
C LEU A 74 5.79 -11.17 5.26
N ILE A 75 4.94 -11.61 4.33
CA ILE A 75 3.49 -11.42 4.40
C ILE A 75 2.90 -12.43 5.38
N ASP A 76 3.26 -13.69 5.26
CA ASP A 76 2.73 -14.79 6.08
C ASP A 76 3.03 -14.59 7.57
N GLU A 77 4.22 -14.12 7.90
CA GLU A 77 4.65 -13.81 9.27
C GLU A 77 4.20 -12.43 9.76
N GLY A 78 3.52 -11.65 8.91
CA GLY A 78 2.88 -10.38 9.28
C GLY A 78 3.84 -9.21 9.47
N TYR A 79 4.93 -9.16 8.73
CA TYR A 79 5.85 -8.02 8.70
C TYR A 79 5.38 -6.89 7.79
N VAL A 80 4.44 -7.13 6.87
CA VAL A 80 4.04 -6.17 5.84
C VAL A 80 2.78 -5.42 6.24
N TYR A 81 2.83 -4.11 6.12
CA TYR A 81 1.75 -3.18 6.45
C TYR A 81 1.56 -2.15 5.34
N ILE A 82 0.36 -1.60 5.26
CA ILE A 82 0.02 -0.45 4.45
C ILE A 82 -0.26 0.72 5.38
N ALA A 83 0.39 1.86 5.16
CA ALA A 83 0.03 3.10 5.84
C ALA A 83 -1.19 3.72 5.17
N GLU A 84 -2.20 4.09 5.95
CA GLU A 84 -3.31 4.89 5.47
C GLU A 84 -2.90 6.37 5.48
N SER A 85 -2.96 7.02 4.32
CA SER A 85 -2.78 8.45 4.18
C SER A 85 -4.16 9.14 4.19
N PRO A 86 -4.35 10.25 4.92
CA PRO A 86 -5.63 10.93 4.93
C PRO A 86 -5.94 11.57 3.58
N LEU A 87 -7.20 11.50 3.17
CA LEU A 87 -7.72 12.16 1.97
C LEU A 87 -8.00 13.64 2.21
N TYR A 88 -8.35 13.99 3.45
CA TYR A 88 -8.75 15.34 3.81
C TYR A 88 -8.06 15.82 5.08
N GLU A 89 -7.61 17.07 5.04
CA GLU A 89 -7.18 17.84 6.18
C GLU A 89 -8.21 18.95 6.42
N ILE A 90 -8.78 18.99 7.63
CA ILE A 90 -9.81 19.95 8.02
C ILE A 90 -9.21 20.85 9.09
N ASN A 91 -8.80 22.05 8.69
CA ASN A 91 -8.15 23.01 9.55
C ASN A 91 -9.19 23.97 10.17
N CYS A 92 -9.45 23.81 11.44
CA CYS A 92 -10.24 24.71 12.25
C CYS A 92 -9.33 25.61 13.11
N LYS A 93 -9.87 26.68 13.67
CA LYS A 93 -9.08 27.67 14.40
C LYS A 93 -8.23 27.10 15.54
N GLU A 94 -8.70 26.05 16.21
CA GLU A 94 -8.08 25.47 17.39
C GLU A 94 -7.53 24.06 17.18
N LYS A 95 -7.98 23.38 16.11
CA LYS A 95 -7.63 21.97 15.90
C LYS A 95 -7.68 21.60 14.42
N THR A 96 -6.73 20.80 13.99
CA THR A 96 -6.74 20.13 12.69
C THR A 96 -7.27 18.70 12.84
N TYR A 97 -8.17 18.32 11.95
CA TYR A 97 -8.71 16.97 11.86
C TYR A 97 -8.29 16.33 10.54
N PHE A 98 -8.14 15.01 10.56
CA PHE A 98 -7.80 14.23 9.38
C PHE A 98 -8.92 13.24 9.10
N ALA A 99 -9.36 13.16 7.84
CA ALA A 99 -10.34 12.20 7.40
C ALA A 99 -9.77 11.32 6.28
N TYR A 100 -10.02 10.04 6.38
CA TYR A 100 -9.48 9.02 5.45
C TYR A 100 -10.54 8.59 4.43
N THR A 101 -11.79 8.98 4.65
CA THR A 101 -12.92 8.72 3.75
C THR A 101 -13.85 9.93 3.73
N ASP A 102 -14.73 10.01 2.71
CA ASP A 102 -15.79 11.01 2.67
C ASP A 102 -16.78 10.85 3.83
N LEU A 103 -17.00 9.64 4.27
CA LEU A 103 -17.86 9.36 5.43
C LEU A 103 -17.30 9.96 6.71
N GLU A 104 -15.99 9.74 6.97
CA GLU A 104 -15.30 10.33 8.12
C GLU A 104 -15.30 11.87 8.03
N LYS A 105 -15.02 12.44 6.86
CA LYS A 105 -15.09 13.89 6.63
C LYS A 105 -16.46 14.45 7.02
N ASN A 106 -17.53 13.83 6.49
CA ASN A 106 -18.88 14.28 6.77
C ASN A 106 -19.27 14.11 8.25
N GLY A 107 -18.76 13.08 8.92
CA GLY A 107 -18.91 12.89 10.37
C GLY A 107 -18.25 14.02 11.15
N ILE A 108 -16.99 14.32 10.86
CA ILE A 108 -16.23 15.39 11.48
C ILE A 108 -16.94 16.75 11.27
N LEU A 109 -17.40 17.05 10.05
CA LEU A 109 -18.07 18.31 9.75
C LEU A 109 -19.40 18.44 10.54
N LYS A 110 -20.12 17.35 10.78
CA LYS A 110 -21.31 17.38 11.65
C LYS A 110 -20.98 17.65 13.11
N GLU A 111 -19.87 17.11 13.61
CA GLU A 111 -19.41 17.36 14.99
C GLU A 111 -18.92 18.80 15.20
N ILE A 112 -18.23 19.36 14.21
CA ILE A 112 -17.69 20.73 14.25
C ILE A 112 -18.83 21.77 14.16
N GLY A 113 -19.91 21.44 13.48
CA GLY A 113 -21.04 22.35 13.28
C GLY A 113 -20.67 23.60 12.48
N ASP A 114 -21.13 24.78 12.93
CA ASP A 114 -20.96 26.05 12.21
C ASP A 114 -19.57 26.71 12.38
N GLN A 115 -18.57 25.97 12.91
CA GLN A 115 -17.20 26.51 13.00
C GLN A 115 -16.61 26.75 11.61
N LYS A 116 -15.93 27.89 11.46
CA LYS A 116 -15.20 28.17 10.22
C LYS A 116 -13.94 27.32 10.15
N CYS A 117 -13.93 26.40 9.20
CA CYS A 117 -12.80 25.53 8.91
C CYS A 117 -12.46 25.56 7.42
N SER A 118 -11.20 25.39 7.08
CA SER A 118 -10.78 25.13 5.71
C SER A 118 -10.64 23.62 5.50
N ILE A 119 -11.05 23.12 4.35
CA ILE A 119 -10.94 21.72 3.97
C ILE A 119 -9.96 21.65 2.80
N ASN A 120 -8.84 20.96 3.03
CA ASN A 120 -7.85 20.68 2.01
C ASN A 120 -7.93 19.19 1.64
N ARG A 121 -7.95 18.88 0.33
CA ARG A 121 -7.84 17.51 -0.14
C ARG A 121 -6.36 17.22 -0.39
N SER A 122 -5.84 16.20 0.27
CA SER A 122 -4.50 15.68 0.01
C SER A 122 -4.52 14.88 -1.29
N LYS A 123 -3.66 15.23 -2.24
CA LYS A 123 -3.53 14.53 -3.52
C LYS A 123 -2.30 13.62 -3.55
N GLY A 124 -1.20 14.06 -2.97
CA GLY A 124 0.04 13.30 -2.95
C GLY A 124 0.84 13.53 -1.68
N LEU A 125 1.67 12.54 -1.31
CA LEU A 125 2.50 12.61 -0.11
C LEU A 125 3.47 13.80 -0.13
N GLY A 126 3.92 14.22 -1.32
CA GLY A 126 4.83 15.35 -1.49
C GLY A 126 4.20 16.72 -1.27
N GLU A 127 2.86 16.81 -1.21
CA GLU A 127 2.12 18.03 -0.96
C GLU A 127 1.80 18.24 0.53
N ASN A 128 2.00 17.18 1.33
CA ASN A 128 1.68 17.21 2.75
C ASN A 128 2.77 17.93 3.55
N ASP A 129 2.37 18.76 4.51
CA ASP A 129 3.29 19.33 5.46
C ASP A 129 4.00 18.27 6.30
N PRO A 130 5.27 18.50 6.70
CA PRO A 130 6.03 17.55 7.53
C PRO A 130 5.31 17.15 8.82
N ASP A 131 4.64 18.09 9.49
CA ASP A 131 3.90 17.83 10.72
C ASP A 131 2.67 16.94 10.47
N MET A 132 1.98 17.14 9.35
CA MET A 132 0.90 16.27 8.90
C MET A 132 1.42 14.86 8.62
N MET A 133 2.52 14.73 7.86
CA MET A 133 3.15 13.43 7.58
C MET A 133 3.58 12.73 8.88
N TRP A 134 4.13 13.46 9.82
CA TRP A 134 4.48 12.89 11.12
C TRP A 134 3.24 12.34 11.82
N LEU A 135 2.21 13.17 12.02
CA LEU A 135 1.01 12.81 12.78
C LEU A 135 0.20 11.66 12.15
N THR A 136 0.13 11.62 10.84
CA THR A 136 -0.79 10.70 10.13
C THR A 136 -0.14 9.41 9.65
N THR A 137 1.17 9.42 9.39
CA THR A 137 1.85 8.33 8.67
C THR A 137 3.08 7.80 9.41
N MET A 138 3.90 8.69 10.00
CA MET A 138 5.20 8.29 10.54
C MET A 138 5.16 7.98 12.04
N ASN A 139 4.36 8.71 12.83
CA ASN A 139 4.31 8.54 14.28
C ASN A 139 3.65 7.22 14.67
N PRO A 140 4.34 6.31 15.36
CA PRO A 140 3.79 5.01 15.77
C PRO A 140 2.52 5.09 16.63
N GLU A 141 2.32 6.20 17.36
CA GLU A 141 1.19 6.36 18.28
C GLU A 141 -0.10 6.82 17.59
N THR A 142 0.03 7.51 16.44
CA THR A 142 -1.11 8.17 15.80
C THR A 142 -1.41 7.66 14.38
N ARG A 143 -0.42 7.03 13.72
CA ARG A 143 -0.58 6.49 12.37
C ARG A 143 -1.58 5.34 12.33
N ARG A 144 -2.26 5.22 11.21
CA ARG A 144 -3.11 4.06 10.90
C ARG A 144 -2.36 3.10 10.00
N LEU A 145 -2.28 1.84 10.42
CA LEU A 145 -1.67 0.77 9.63
C LEU A 145 -2.67 -0.35 9.40
N ILE A 146 -2.79 -0.78 8.16
CA ILE A 146 -3.48 -2.01 7.77
C ILE A 146 -2.43 -3.10 7.67
N LYS A 147 -2.55 -4.14 8.49
CA LYS A 147 -1.71 -5.33 8.36
C LYS A 147 -2.12 -6.10 7.11
N VAL A 148 -1.15 -6.49 6.30
CA VAL A 148 -1.40 -7.35 5.15
C VAL A 148 -1.47 -8.78 5.65
N GLU A 149 -2.64 -9.39 5.53
CA GLU A 149 -2.87 -10.78 5.96
C GLU A 149 -3.27 -11.63 4.75
N PRO A 150 -2.62 -12.79 4.55
CA PRO A 150 -3.05 -13.72 3.52
C PRO A 150 -4.32 -14.42 3.99
N GLU A 151 -5.44 -14.25 3.25
CA GLU A 151 -6.67 -14.99 3.57
C GLU A 151 -6.62 -16.42 3.04
N ASP A 152 -6.26 -16.57 1.77
CA ASP A 152 -6.23 -17.85 1.05
C ASP A 152 -5.22 -17.76 -0.08
N VAL A 153 -4.17 -18.54 0.00
CA VAL A 153 -3.06 -18.54 -0.98
C VAL A 153 -3.58 -18.79 -2.41
N THR A 154 -4.56 -19.69 -2.57
CA THR A 154 -5.13 -20.01 -3.90
C THR A 154 -5.92 -18.85 -4.46
N LYS A 155 -6.73 -18.18 -3.63
CA LYS A 155 -7.46 -16.97 -4.03
C LYS A 155 -6.51 -15.84 -4.36
N MET A 156 -5.47 -15.64 -3.54
CA MET A 156 -4.45 -14.61 -3.79
C MET A 156 -3.75 -14.84 -5.13
N GLU A 157 -3.28 -16.06 -5.40
CA GLU A 157 -2.61 -16.40 -6.66
C GLU A 157 -3.53 -16.19 -7.86
N THR A 158 -4.79 -16.60 -7.73
CA THR A 158 -5.81 -16.39 -8.77
C THR A 158 -6.04 -14.91 -9.01
N MET A 159 -6.18 -14.10 -7.95
CA MET A 159 -6.42 -12.68 -8.05
C MET A 159 -5.23 -11.92 -8.64
N PHE A 160 -4.01 -12.21 -8.20
CA PHE A 160 -2.80 -11.62 -8.79
C PHE A 160 -2.65 -11.99 -10.26
N SER A 161 -2.94 -13.24 -10.63
CA SER A 161 -2.88 -13.70 -12.02
C SER A 161 -3.95 -13.04 -12.89
N LEU A 162 -5.16 -12.86 -12.36
CA LEU A 162 -6.28 -12.21 -13.03
C LEU A 162 -6.00 -10.71 -13.23
N LEU A 163 -5.63 -10.00 -12.17
CA LEU A 163 -5.50 -8.53 -12.23
C LEU A 163 -4.22 -8.08 -12.93
N LEU A 164 -3.10 -8.79 -12.75
CA LEU A 164 -1.78 -8.39 -13.24
C LEU A 164 -1.20 -9.32 -14.31
N GLY A 165 -1.89 -10.41 -14.64
CA GLY A 165 -1.51 -11.33 -15.69
C GLY A 165 -1.92 -10.84 -17.08
N ASN A 166 -1.83 -11.73 -18.09
CA ASN A 166 -2.13 -11.42 -19.47
C ASN A 166 -3.61 -11.65 -19.87
N ASP A 167 -4.46 -12.10 -18.93
CA ASP A 167 -5.88 -12.36 -19.20
C ASP A 167 -6.72 -11.09 -19.13
N GLU A 168 -6.69 -10.31 -20.21
CA GLU A 168 -7.47 -9.08 -20.34
C GLU A 168 -8.99 -9.34 -20.33
N ALA A 169 -9.44 -10.44 -20.95
CA ALA A 169 -10.86 -10.78 -20.99
C ALA A 169 -11.39 -11.15 -19.60
N GLY A 170 -10.61 -11.90 -18.81
CA GLY A 170 -10.93 -12.23 -17.44
C GLY A 170 -11.01 -10.99 -16.56
N ARG A 171 -10.07 -10.05 -16.70
CA ARG A 171 -10.12 -8.76 -15.97
C ARG A 171 -11.38 -7.95 -16.28
N LYS A 172 -11.72 -7.80 -17.55
CA LYS A 172 -12.93 -7.08 -17.98
C LYS A 172 -14.19 -7.70 -17.38
N ARG A 173 -14.26 -9.03 -17.36
CA ARG A 173 -15.38 -9.76 -16.77
C ARG A 173 -15.46 -9.52 -15.26
N HIS A 174 -14.34 -9.69 -14.55
CA HIS A 174 -14.26 -9.45 -13.09
C HIS A 174 -14.70 -8.02 -12.72
N ILE A 175 -14.23 -7.01 -13.46
CA ILE A 175 -14.63 -5.62 -13.25
C ILE A 175 -16.15 -5.43 -13.51
N SER A 176 -16.69 -6.07 -14.55
CA SER A 176 -18.11 -6.01 -14.86
C SER A 176 -18.99 -6.64 -13.76
N GLU A 177 -18.52 -7.72 -13.16
CA GLU A 177 -19.25 -8.47 -12.13
C GLU A 177 -19.14 -7.82 -10.75
N HIS A 178 -17.94 -7.34 -10.38
CA HIS A 178 -17.63 -6.87 -9.02
C HIS A 178 -17.39 -5.37 -8.90
N GLY A 179 -17.21 -4.65 -10.02
CA GLY A 179 -16.82 -3.23 -9.97
C GLY A 179 -17.80 -2.35 -9.18
N LYS A 180 -19.07 -2.72 -9.11
CA LYS A 180 -20.07 -1.97 -8.33
C LYS A 180 -19.82 -2.01 -6.82
N GLU A 181 -19.16 -3.05 -6.32
CA GLU A 181 -18.82 -3.21 -4.89
C GLU A 181 -17.76 -2.19 -4.44
N TYR A 182 -17.02 -1.62 -5.40
CA TYR A 182 -15.92 -0.71 -5.15
C TYR A 182 -16.21 0.73 -5.59
N LEU A 183 -17.46 1.06 -6.00
CA LEU A 183 -17.81 2.40 -6.49
C LEU A 183 -17.54 3.50 -5.47
N ASP A 184 -17.75 3.21 -4.18
CA ASP A 184 -17.53 4.17 -3.09
C ASP A 184 -16.02 4.44 -2.84
N GLN A 185 -15.14 3.62 -3.39
CA GLN A 185 -13.69 3.74 -3.29
C GLN A 185 -13.06 4.37 -4.54
N LEU A 186 -13.85 4.53 -5.61
CA LEU A 186 -13.39 5.18 -6.82
C LEU A 186 -13.39 6.68 -6.63
N ASP A 187 -12.25 7.28 -6.91
CA ASP A 187 -12.11 8.72 -7.03
C ASP A 187 -12.73 9.15 -8.38
N LEU A 188 -14.03 9.36 -8.38
CA LEU A 188 -14.75 9.90 -9.53
C LEU A 188 -14.42 11.40 -9.61
N GLN A 189 -13.31 11.73 -10.29
CA GLN A 189 -12.99 13.10 -10.71
C GLN A 189 -13.78 13.47 -11.95
#